data_be018f6782616ca8604095b29e0009ad
#
_entry.id   be018f6782616ca8604095b29e0009ad
#
_cell.length_a   1.000
_cell.length_b   1.000
_cell.length_c   1.000
_cell.angle_alpha   90.00
_cell.angle_beta   90.00
_cell.angle_gamma   90.00
#
_symmetry.space_group_name_H-M   'P 1'
#
loop_
_entity.id
_entity.type
_entity.pdbx_description
1 polymer ?
#
loop_
_entity_poly.entity_id
_entity_poly.type
_entity_poly.pdbx_seq_one_letter_code
_entity_poly.pdbx_strand_id
1 'polypeptide(L)'
;IEDIIKYRVKKFKVKSQSQEYYNLTQVNIKTEGVIGICHFGDPHVDDDGTNLAELFGICDAIKNTEGMFAGNLGDIQNNWVGRLQALYGQQSTTAKESWKLSEYFLNKLPWLYLVGGNHDVWSGDGDPIEFIMRKASRTTYANHGVRLNLNFPNKTSIRVNARHTFKG
;
A
#
# COMPACT_ATOMS: atom_id res chain seq x y z
N ILE A 1 -23.10 -24.98 19.95
CA ILE A 1 -22.64 -23.60 20.23
C ILE A 1 -21.20 -23.59 20.69
N GLU A 2 -20.83 -24.44 21.63
CA GLU A 2 -19.44 -24.52 22.15
C GLU A 2 -18.40 -24.74 21.05
N ASP A 3 -18.68 -25.62 20.07
CA ASP A 3 -17.76 -25.87 18.96
C ASP A 3 -17.61 -24.66 18.04
N ILE A 4 -18.69 -23.90 17.84
CA ILE A 4 -18.66 -22.64 17.10
C ILE A 4 -17.78 -21.62 17.83
N ILE A 5 -17.92 -21.52 19.15
CA ILE A 5 -17.12 -20.63 19.98
C ILE A 5 -15.64 -21.01 19.90
N LYS A 6 -15.31 -22.32 20.11
CA LYS A 6 -13.94 -22.82 19.99
C LYS A 6 -13.33 -22.50 18.62
N TYR A 7 -14.09 -22.75 17.55
CA TYR A 7 -13.66 -22.42 16.19
C TYR A 7 -13.38 -20.92 16.01
N ARG A 8 -14.28 -20.06 16.45
CA ARG A 8 -14.11 -18.60 16.36
C ARG A 8 -12.93 -18.10 17.18
N VAL A 9 -12.72 -18.62 18.39
CA VAL A 9 -11.55 -18.30 19.22
C VAL A 9 -10.26 -18.71 18.52
N LYS A 10 -10.22 -19.90 17.91
CA LYS A 10 -9.07 -20.33 17.11
C LYS A 10 -8.80 -19.41 15.93
N LYS A 11 -9.85 -19.04 15.19
CA LYS A 11 -9.75 -18.10 14.05
C LYS A 11 -9.29 -16.72 14.50
N PHE A 12 -9.79 -16.21 15.61
CA PHE A 12 -9.34 -14.94 16.18
C PHE A 12 -7.85 -14.95 16.52
N LYS A 13 -7.37 -16.02 17.18
CA LYS A 13 -5.94 -16.18 17.51
C LYS A 13 -5.08 -16.20 16.26
N VAL A 14 -5.47 -16.97 15.23
CA VAL A 14 -4.74 -17.03 13.96
C VAL A 14 -4.71 -15.64 13.31
N LYS A 15 -5.87 -14.96 13.24
CA LYS A 15 -5.96 -13.63 12.63
C LYS A 15 -5.14 -12.59 13.40
N SER A 16 -5.15 -12.63 14.74
CA SER A 16 -4.36 -11.71 15.56
C SER A 16 -2.85 -11.96 15.49
N GLN A 17 -2.44 -13.20 15.27
CA GLN A 17 -1.03 -13.56 15.09
C GLN A 17 -0.53 -13.30 13.68
N SER A 18 -1.39 -13.36 12.66
CA SER A 18 -1.05 -13.13 11.26
C SER A 18 -1.04 -11.65 10.85
N GLN A 19 -1.33 -10.73 11.77
CA GLN A 19 -1.26 -9.31 11.46
C GLN A 19 0.20 -8.86 11.38
N GLU A 20 0.79 -8.96 10.19
CA GLU A 20 2.11 -8.43 9.82
C GLU A 20 2.30 -6.98 10.27
N TYR A 21 1.21 -6.25 10.36
CA TYR A 21 1.10 -4.89 10.86
C TYR A 21 1.70 -4.66 12.27
N TYR A 22 1.69 -5.68 13.15
CA TYR A 22 2.29 -5.53 14.49
C TYR A 22 3.81 -5.67 14.50
N ASN A 23 4.39 -6.19 13.43
CA ASN A 23 5.83 -6.37 13.33
C ASN A 23 6.50 -5.02 13.05
N LEU A 24 7.47 -4.66 13.87
CA LEU A 24 8.30 -3.48 13.65
C LEU A 24 9.43 -3.84 12.68
N THR A 25 9.28 -3.45 11.41
CA THR A 25 10.27 -3.71 10.38
C THR A 25 11.41 -2.71 10.46
N GLN A 26 12.66 -3.21 10.46
CA GLN A 26 13.85 -2.38 10.43
C GLN A 26 14.21 -2.02 8.98
N VAL A 27 14.32 -0.73 8.69
CA VAL A 27 14.73 -0.22 7.38
C VAL A 27 15.97 0.64 7.57
N ASN A 28 17.06 0.25 6.93
CA ASN A 28 18.31 1.00 6.98
C ASN A 28 18.40 1.96 5.79
N ILE A 29 18.35 3.24 6.08
CA ILE A 29 18.55 4.32 5.11
C ILE A 29 20.08 4.50 4.95
N LYS A 30 20.55 4.45 3.72
CA LYS A 30 21.99 4.59 3.41
C LYS A 30 22.37 5.99 2.98
N THR A 31 21.37 6.82 2.65
CA THR A 31 21.57 8.19 2.19
C THR A 31 22.02 9.07 3.35
N GLU A 32 23.08 9.83 3.15
CA GLU A 32 23.54 10.89 4.06
C GLU A 32 22.88 12.23 3.67
N GLY A 33 22.67 13.10 4.65
CA GLY A 33 22.08 14.41 4.41
C GLY A 33 20.56 14.48 4.69
N VAL A 34 19.90 15.42 4.03
CA VAL A 34 18.47 15.66 4.19
C VAL A 34 17.66 14.58 3.50
N ILE A 35 16.65 14.08 4.19
CA ILE A 35 15.77 13.02 3.68
C ILE A 35 14.33 13.50 3.71
N GLY A 36 13.63 13.31 2.60
CA GLY A 36 12.19 13.53 2.47
C GLY A 36 11.44 12.21 2.20
N ILE A 37 10.26 12.07 2.76
CA ILE A 37 9.38 10.93 2.47
C ILE A 37 8.05 11.48 1.99
N CYS A 38 7.69 11.16 0.76
CA CYS A 38 6.37 11.44 0.21
C CYS A 38 5.44 10.27 0.50
N HIS A 39 4.29 10.57 1.11
CA HIS A 39 3.26 9.58 1.40
C HIS A 39 2.10 9.76 0.41
N PHE A 40 1.87 8.76 -0.42
CA PHE A 40 0.72 8.69 -1.30
C PHE A 40 -0.45 8.05 -0.52
N GLY A 41 -1.60 8.70 -0.50
CA GLY A 41 -2.85 8.16 0.05
C GLY A 41 -3.91 8.12 -1.02
N ASP A 42 -4.61 7.01 -1.12
CA ASP A 42 -5.79 6.80 -1.98
C ASP A 42 -5.61 7.31 -3.43
N PRO A 43 -4.56 6.87 -4.15
CA PRO A 43 -4.26 7.41 -5.48
C PRO A 43 -5.31 7.06 -6.54
N HIS A 44 -6.07 5.97 -6.37
CA HIS A 44 -7.13 5.53 -7.28
C HIS A 44 -6.77 5.81 -8.75
N VAL A 45 -5.64 5.24 -9.22
CA VAL A 45 -5.04 5.56 -10.52
C VAL A 45 -5.93 5.29 -11.73
N ASP A 46 -7.02 4.57 -11.55
CA ASP A 46 -8.01 4.23 -12.57
C ASP A 46 -9.28 5.10 -12.51
N ASP A 47 -9.38 6.00 -11.54
CA ASP A 47 -10.53 6.89 -11.42
C ASP A 47 -10.42 8.06 -12.39
N ASP A 48 -11.52 8.40 -13.08
CA ASP A 48 -11.57 9.50 -14.03
C ASP A 48 -11.32 10.88 -13.39
N GLY A 49 -11.49 11.00 -12.08
CA GLY A 49 -11.19 12.20 -11.30
C GLY A 49 -9.72 12.35 -10.91
N THR A 50 -8.90 11.31 -11.11
CA THR A 50 -7.49 11.35 -10.73
C THR A 50 -6.65 12.10 -11.77
N ASN A 51 -5.96 13.15 -11.33
CA ASN A 51 -5.00 13.87 -12.16
C ASN A 51 -3.71 13.07 -12.35
N LEU A 52 -3.69 12.14 -13.30
CA LEU A 52 -2.54 11.28 -13.57
C LEU A 52 -1.29 12.06 -14.00
N ALA A 53 -1.45 13.20 -14.68
CA ALA A 53 -0.30 14.01 -15.08
C ALA A 53 0.44 14.56 -13.86
N GLU A 54 -0.29 15.09 -12.89
CA GLU A 54 0.27 15.57 -11.63
C GLU A 54 0.87 14.42 -10.81
N LEU A 55 0.13 13.31 -10.65
CA LEU A 55 0.56 12.12 -9.90
C LEU A 55 1.90 11.60 -10.43
N PHE A 56 2.02 11.43 -11.74
CA PHE A 56 3.27 10.94 -12.34
C PHE A 56 4.37 12.00 -12.35
N GLY A 57 4.02 13.30 -12.44
CA GLY A 57 4.97 14.40 -12.26
C GLY A 57 5.62 14.36 -10.86
N ILE A 58 4.82 14.11 -9.82
CA ILE A 58 5.31 13.93 -8.44
C ILE A 58 6.21 12.69 -8.35
N CYS A 59 5.83 11.58 -8.97
CA CYS A 59 6.69 10.38 -9.02
C CYS A 59 8.04 10.67 -9.67
N ASP A 60 8.06 11.39 -10.78
CA ASP A 60 9.29 11.73 -11.49
C ASP A 60 10.15 12.71 -10.67
N ALA A 61 9.55 13.66 -9.95
CA ALA A 61 10.24 14.55 -9.03
C ALA A 61 10.92 13.78 -7.88
N ILE A 62 10.20 12.84 -7.26
CA ILE A 62 10.76 12.00 -6.20
C ILE A 62 11.93 11.17 -6.73
N LYS A 63 11.76 10.53 -7.89
CA LYS A 63 12.78 9.67 -8.49
C LYS A 63 14.07 10.44 -8.83
N ASN A 64 13.94 11.71 -9.23
CA ASN A 64 15.04 12.54 -9.68
C ASN A 64 15.63 13.41 -8.57
N THR A 65 15.12 13.34 -7.33
CA THR A 65 15.63 14.11 -6.20
C THR A 65 16.35 13.18 -5.22
N GLU A 66 17.63 13.40 -5.01
CA GLU A 66 18.42 12.66 -4.05
C GLU A 66 17.85 12.83 -2.63
N GLY A 67 17.83 11.76 -1.86
CA GLY A 67 17.27 11.74 -0.49
C GLY A 67 15.75 11.67 -0.42
N MET A 68 15.04 11.68 -1.56
CA MET A 68 13.58 11.49 -1.57
C MET A 68 13.21 10.02 -1.64
N PHE A 69 12.24 9.65 -0.82
CA PHE A 69 11.66 8.32 -0.75
C PHE A 69 10.13 8.39 -0.86
N ALA A 70 9.49 7.26 -1.11
CA ALA A 70 8.05 7.16 -1.20
C ALA A 70 7.50 6.04 -0.30
N GLY A 71 6.28 6.24 0.20
CA GLY A 71 5.44 5.24 0.83
C GLY A 71 4.01 5.36 0.31
N ASN A 72 3.29 4.25 0.23
CA ASN A 72 1.89 4.24 -0.17
C ASN A 72 0.99 3.74 0.96
N LEU A 73 -0.13 4.41 1.16
CA LEU A 73 -1.10 4.16 2.24
C LEU A 73 -2.30 3.31 1.79
N GLY A 74 -2.30 2.82 0.56
CA GLY A 74 -3.35 1.94 0.03
C GLY A 74 -4.32 2.62 -0.92
N ASP A 75 -5.32 1.85 -1.34
CA ASP A 75 -6.34 2.22 -2.32
C ASP A 75 -5.73 2.74 -3.62
N ILE A 76 -4.86 1.90 -4.21
CA ILE A 76 -4.14 2.21 -5.44
C ILE A 76 -5.10 2.34 -6.62
N GLN A 77 -6.16 1.53 -6.64
CA GLN A 77 -7.19 1.52 -7.66
C GLN A 77 -8.58 1.34 -7.05
N ASN A 78 -9.62 1.61 -7.83
CA ASN A 78 -11.00 1.43 -7.42
C ASN A 78 -11.36 -0.02 -7.14
N ASN A 79 -10.84 -0.97 -7.93
CA ASN A 79 -11.05 -2.42 -7.76
C ASN A 79 -12.50 -2.81 -7.49
N TRP A 80 -13.43 -2.33 -8.32
CA TRP A 80 -14.85 -2.60 -8.16
C TRP A 80 -15.16 -4.10 -8.29
N VAL A 81 -15.58 -4.73 -7.20
CA VAL A 81 -15.87 -6.17 -7.13
C VAL A 81 -17.34 -6.44 -6.80
N GLY A 82 -17.82 -7.63 -7.12
CA GLY A 82 -19.19 -8.06 -6.84
C GLY A 82 -20.21 -7.13 -7.47
N ARG A 83 -21.18 -6.65 -6.69
CA ARG A 83 -22.23 -5.73 -7.16
C ARG A 83 -21.71 -4.36 -7.63
N LEU A 84 -20.49 -3.97 -7.24
CA LEU A 84 -19.88 -2.70 -7.63
C LEU A 84 -19.24 -2.74 -9.02
N GLN A 85 -19.09 -3.92 -9.64
CA GLN A 85 -18.51 -4.06 -10.97
C GLN A 85 -19.25 -3.24 -12.04
N ALA A 86 -20.55 -2.97 -11.85
CA ALA A 86 -21.31 -2.10 -12.75
C ALA A 86 -20.73 -0.68 -12.84
N LEU A 87 -19.99 -0.21 -11.84
CA LEU A 87 -19.35 1.11 -11.84
C LEU A 87 -18.26 1.24 -12.89
N TYR A 88 -17.63 0.12 -13.31
CA TYR A 88 -16.70 0.16 -14.46
C TYR A 88 -17.36 0.64 -15.77
N GLY A 89 -18.69 0.48 -15.90
CA GLY A 89 -19.41 1.03 -17.04
C GLY A 89 -19.62 2.54 -17.00
N GLN A 90 -19.28 3.19 -15.90
CA GLN A 90 -19.44 4.63 -15.68
C GLN A 90 -18.09 5.38 -15.71
N GLN A 91 -16.98 4.68 -15.85
CA GLN A 91 -15.65 5.25 -15.95
C GLN A 91 -14.98 4.88 -17.27
N SER A 92 -13.95 5.63 -17.67
CA SER A 92 -13.25 5.42 -18.94
C SER A 92 -12.30 4.22 -18.93
N THR A 93 -11.91 3.75 -17.73
CA THR A 93 -10.93 2.67 -17.52
C THR A 93 -11.61 1.33 -17.28
N THR A 94 -11.21 0.31 -18.02
CA THR A 94 -11.65 -1.08 -17.76
C THR A 94 -10.84 -1.70 -16.60
N ALA A 95 -11.34 -2.76 -15.97
CA ALA A 95 -10.62 -3.48 -14.93
C ALA A 95 -9.21 -3.93 -15.36
N LYS A 96 -9.04 -4.33 -16.63
CA LYS A 96 -7.74 -4.73 -17.19
C LYS A 96 -6.79 -3.55 -17.32
N GLU A 97 -7.28 -2.39 -17.68
CA GLU A 97 -6.49 -1.14 -17.76
C GLU A 97 -6.14 -0.65 -16.37
N SER A 98 -7.05 -0.74 -15.41
CA SER A 98 -6.81 -0.43 -13.99
C SER A 98 -5.61 -1.21 -13.45
N TRP A 99 -5.53 -2.52 -13.73
CA TRP A 99 -4.37 -3.32 -13.31
C TRP A 99 -3.06 -2.90 -13.95
N LYS A 100 -3.09 -2.51 -15.23
CA LYS A 100 -1.89 -2.01 -15.93
C LYS A 100 -1.43 -0.66 -15.37
N LEU A 101 -2.37 0.24 -15.09
CA LEU A 101 -2.08 1.53 -14.46
C LEU A 101 -1.49 1.34 -13.06
N SER A 102 -2.07 0.45 -12.27
CA SER A 102 -1.57 0.12 -10.94
C SER A 102 -0.17 -0.48 -10.97
N GLU A 103 0.09 -1.43 -11.87
CA GLU A 103 1.42 -2.01 -12.06
C GLU A 103 2.42 -0.96 -12.52
N TYR A 104 2.04 -0.09 -13.45
CA TYR A 104 2.86 1.01 -13.93
C TYR A 104 3.21 1.99 -12.81
N PHE A 105 2.23 2.43 -12.02
CA PHE A 105 2.43 3.31 -10.87
C PHE A 105 3.37 2.69 -9.84
N LEU A 106 3.11 1.44 -9.47
CA LEU A 106 3.92 0.72 -8.48
C LEU A 106 5.37 0.50 -8.92
N ASN A 107 5.64 0.41 -10.22
CA ASN A 107 6.98 0.28 -10.76
C ASN A 107 7.72 1.61 -10.96
N LYS A 108 7.05 2.76 -10.74
CA LYS A 108 7.66 4.09 -10.91
C LYS A 108 8.69 4.43 -9.86
N LEU A 109 8.49 3.98 -8.61
CA LEU A 109 9.27 4.41 -7.45
C LEU A 109 9.87 3.24 -6.67
N PRO A 110 11.03 3.43 -6.04
CA PRO A 110 11.52 2.54 -5.01
C PRO A 110 10.79 2.85 -3.69
N TRP A 111 9.74 2.09 -3.41
CA TRP A 111 8.92 2.28 -2.22
C TRP A 111 9.65 1.85 -0.95
N LEU A 112 9.59 2.66 0.10
CA LEU A 112 10.00 2.26 1.47
C LEU A 112 9.01 1.27 2.05
N TYR A 113 7.73 1.47 1.76
CA TYR A 113 6.65 0.58 2.18
C TYR A 113 5.43 0.73 1.27
N LEU A 114 4.62 -0.32 1.25
CA LEU A 114 3.31 -0.35 0.65
C LEU A 114 2.30 -0.87 1.67
N VAL A 115 1.19 -0.16 1.83
CA VAL A 115 0.04 -0.59 2.63
C VAL A 115 -1.07 -1.02 1.68
N GLY A 116 -1.69 -2.16 1.92
CA GLY A 116 -2.92 -2.55 1.23
C GLY A 116 -4.11 -1.87 1.88
N GLY A 117 -4.83 -1.04 1.11
CA GLY A 117 -6.09 -0.45 1.50
C GLY A 117 -7.26 -1.41 1.36
N ASN A 118 -8.47 -0.95 1.65
CA ASN A 118 -9.64 -1.83 1.55
C ASN A 118 -9.98 -2.19 0.10
N HIS A 119 -9.80 -1.28 -0.86
CA HIS A 119 -9.99 -1.58 -2.28
C HIS A 119 -8.96 -2.59 -2.80
N ASP A 120 -7.73 -2.53 -2.31
CA ASP A 120 -6.63 -3.41 -2.76
C ASP A 120 -6.83 -4.87 -2.32
N VAL A 121 -7.62 -5.12 -1.27
CA VAL A 121 -7.83 -6.45 -0.69
C VAL A 121 -9.29 -6.91 -0.64
N TRP A 122 -10.16 -6.26 -1.40
CA TRP A 122 -11.61 -6.58 -1.41
C TRP A 122 -11.95 -7.99 -1.86
N SER A 123 -11.17 -8.54 -2.78
CA SER A 123 -11.39 -9.91 -3.26
C SER A 123 -10.85 -10.97 -2.30
N GLY A 124 -10.19 -10.58 -1.21
CA GLY A 124 -9.56 -11.50 -0.26
C GLY A 124 -8.24 -12.08 -0.79
N ASP A 125 -7.89 -13.28 -0.31
CA ASP A 125 -6.65 -13.95 -0.72
C ASP A 125 -6.64 -14.21 -2.24
N GLY A 126 -5.60 -13.73 -2.91
CA GLY A 126 -5.43 -13.87 -4.35
C GLY A 126 -5.93 -12.68 -5.18
N ASP A 127 -6.18 -11.54 -4.53
CA ASP A 127 -6.43 -10.30 -5.27
C ASP A 127 -5.24 -9.95 -6.16
N PRO A 128 -5.45 -9.69 -7.48
CA PRO A 128 -4.37 -9.35 -8.39
C PRO A 128 -3.54 -8.15 -7.94
N ILE A 129 -4.17 -7.17 -7.29
CA ILE A 129 -3.46 -5.98 -6.81
C ILE A 129 -2.52 -6.33 -5.66
N GLU A 130 -2.92 -7.19 -4.75
CA GLU A 130 -2.05 -7.66 -3.67
C GLU A 130 -0.81 -8.37 -4.24
N PHE A 131 -1.00 -9.21 -5.27
CA PHE A 131 0.11 -9.86 -5.95
C PHE A 131 1.06 -8.85 -6.60
N ILE A 132 0.53 -7.84 -7.29
CA ILE A 132 1.33 -6.77 -7.92
C ILE A 132 2.09 -5.99 -6.84
N MET A 133 1.44 -5.62 -5.75
CA MET A 133 2.05 -4.90 -4.63
C MET A 133 3.18 -5.70 -3.99
N ARG A 134 2.97 -6.99 -3.73
CA ARG A 134 4.01 -7.87 -3.17
C ARG A 134 5.19 -8.04 -4.11
N LYS A 135 4.95 -8.11 -5.41
CA LYS A 135 5.99 -8.20 -6.44
C LYS A 135 6.77 -6.89 -6.60
N ALA A 136 6.08 -5.75 -6.57
CA ALA A 136 6.68 -4.42 -6.71
C ALA A 136 7.47 -4.03 -5.44
N SER A 137 6.97 -4.44 -4.28
CA SER A 137 7.61 -4.14 -3.01
C SER A 137 8.84 -5.01 -2.78
N ARG A 138 10.01 -4.41 -2.95
CA ARG A 138 11.28 -5.01 -2.48
C ARG A 138 11.51 -4.76 -0.98
N THR A 139 10.58 -4.10 -0.32
CA THR A 139 10.68 -3.67 1.07
C THR A 139 9.59 -4.27 1.94
N THR A 140 8.74 -3.46 2.52
CA THR A 140 7.70 -3.90 3.44
C THR A 140 6.32 -3.70 2.82
N TYR A 141 5.55 -4.78 2.75
CA TYR A 141 4.14 -4.75 2.42
C TYR A 141 3.33 -5.38 3.55
N ALA A 142 2.23 -4.74 3.93
CA ALA A 142 1.22 -5.34 4.79
C ALA A 142 -0.15 -4.72 4.53
N ASN A 143 -1.20 -5.53 4.72
CA ASN A 143 -2.58 -5.06 4.61
C ASN A 143 -2.92 -4.15 5.80
N HIS A 144 -3.62 -3.06 5.51
CA HIS A 144 -4.14 -2.09 6.48
C HIS A 144 -3.11 -1.24 7.23
N GLY A 145 -1.84 -1.62 7.29
CA GLY A 145 -0.82 -0.80 7.92
C GLY A 145 0.54 -1.46 8.10
N VAL A 146 1.56 -0.64 8.26
CA VAL A 146 2.94 -1.05 8.53
C VAL A 146 3.53 -0.24 9.68
N ARG A 147 4.48 -0.83 10.39
CA ARG A 147 5.28 -0.17 11.41
C ARG A 147 6.75 -0.31 11.05
N LEU A 148 7.42 0.81 10.87
CA LEU A 148 8.82 0.85 10.46
C LEU A 148 9.66 1.55 11.52
N ASN A 149 10.91 1.11 11.65
CA ASN A 149 11.97 1.85 12.29
C ASN A 149 13.00 2.20 11.22
N LEU A 150 13.05 3.46 10.83
CA LEU A 150 14.01 3.97 9.86
C LEU A 150 15.31 4.29 10.60
N ASN A 151 16.38 3.56 10.30
CA ASN A 151 17.68 3.75 10.88
C ASN A 151 18.55 4.56 9.93
N PHE A 152 19.17 5.64 10.40
CA PHE A 152 19.99 6.55 9.61
C PHE A 152 21.48 6.35 9.86
N PRO A 153 22.38 6.77 8.92
CA PRO A 153 23.83 6.63 9.06
C PRO A 153 24.40 7.33 10.30
N ASN A 154 23.80 8.41 10.74
CA ASN A 154 24.18 9.16 11.96
C ASN A 154 23.76 8.46 13.27
N LYS A 155 23.32 7.19 13.21
CA LYS A 155 22.86 6.39 14.36
C LYS A 155 21.54 6.87 15.01
N THR A 156 20.83 7.80 14.39
CA THR A 156 19.47 8.14 14.82
C THR A 156 18.46 7.20 14.19
N SER A 157 17.25 7.16 14.73
CA SER A 157 16.15 6.43 14.14
C SER A 157 14.81 7.15 14.30
N ILE A 158 13.91 6.92 13.36
CA ILE A 158 12.54 7.43 13.40
C ILE A 158 11.56 6.27 13.21
N ARG A 159 10.54 6.24 14.05
CA ARG A 159 9.45 5.28 13.92
C ARG A 159 8.34 5.85 13.06
N VAL A 160 7.93 5.09 12.06
CA VAL A 160 6.79 5.38 11.19
C VAL A 160 5.70 4.34 11.46
N ASN A 161 4.48 4.82 11.71
CA ASN A 161 3.30 3.99 11.82
C ASN A 161 2.32 4.44 10.72
N ALA A 162 2.39 3.78 9.58
CA ALA A 162 1.58 4.11 8.42
C ALA A 162 0.39 3.17 8.33
N ARG A 163 -0.81 3.73 8.19
CA ARG A 163 -2.07 2.97 8.11
C ARG A 163 -2.96 3.57 7.05
N HIS A 164 -3.70 2.70 6.36
CA HIS A 164 -4.76 3.13 5.47
C HIS A 164 -5.88 3.84 6.25
N THR A 165 -6.29 3.26 7.39
CA THR A 165 -7.32 3.86 8.24
C THR A 165 -6.91 3.82 9.71
N PHE A 166 -7.04 4.93 10.41
CA PHE A 166 -6.98 4.99 11.87
C PHE A 166 -8.41 4.97 12.40
N LYS A 167 -8.71 4.00 13.25
CA LYS A 167 -9.95 4.06 14.04
C LYS A 167 -9.75 5.09 15.13
N GLY A 168 -10.60 6.12 15.17
CA GLY A 168 -10.73 7.04 16.27
C GLY A 168 -11.29 6.36 17.50
#